data_cee618dc09590baa8c4a34f37c1713c2
#
_entry.id   cee618dc09590baa8c4a34f37c1713c2
#
_cell.length_a   1.000
_cell.length_b   1.000
_cell.length_c   1.000
_cell.angle_alpha   90.00
_cell.angle_beta   90.00
_cell.angle_gamma   90.00
#
_symmetry.space_group_name_H-M   'P 1'
#
loop_
_entity.id
_entity.type
_entity.pdbx_description
1 polymer ?
#
loop_
_entity_poly.entity_id
_entity_poly.type
_entity_poly.pdbx_seq_one_letter_code
_entity_poly.pdbx_strand_id
1 'polypeptide(L)'
;QELCGNVIGVYITSPDYLGNIQDISGLSGVCREYDLPLAVDNAHGAYLNFLQEPLHPMQLGADICCDSAHKTLPVLTGGAYLHIAKQASDFSIERIPRAMALFGSTSPSYLILQSLDYCNHYLADDYPERLQLFVKRFQQCGETLRQCGFALTGQEPLKLTICAAAMCLDGERLAEQMRKAQIECEYADHQYVVLMGTPENTEQDLARIEHFARMFDRMQKVELRQQMPEHLGRYLHPLCEENAKETVPEAATRISIPALRACTIREAVMAECEEIAVSQAEGRICGAETVSCPPAVPIAVCGEIITQNMIQQFEEYNITKVSVLVKE
;
A
#
# COMPACT_ATOMS: atom_id res chain seq x y z
N GLN A 1 -1.14 7.32 27.65
CA GLN A 1 -1.26 6.85 29.05
C GLN A 1 -2.57 6.09 29.34
N GLU A 2 -3.67 6.35 28.61
CA GLU A 2 -4.97 5.69 28.86
C GLU A 2 -5.07 4.23 28.35
N LEU A 3 -4.16 3.77 27.49
CA LEU A 3 -4.19 2.43 26.89
C LEU A 3 -3.23 1.43 27.55
N CYS A 4 -2.35 1.86 28.45
CA CYS A 4 -1.17 1.10 28.93
C CYS A 4 -1.45 -0.24 29.61
N GLY A 5 -2.68 -0.62 29.92
CA GLY A 5 -2.99 -1.90 30.58
C GLY A 5 -3.39 -3.04 29.63
N ASN A 6 -3.71 -2.74 28.36
CA ASN A 6 -4.32 -3.69 27.42
C ASN A 6 -3.63 -3.77 26.05
N VAL A 7 -2.51 -3.07 25.84
CA VAL A 7 -1.75 -3.11 24.59
C VAL A 7 -0.80 -4.29 24.62
N ILE A 8 -0.87 -5.16 23.63
CA ILE A 8 -0.02 -6.36 23.50
C ILE A 8 1.13 -6.17 22.52
N GLY A 9 1.14 -5.09 21.76
CA GLY A 9 2.15 -4.79 20.76
C GLY A 9 1.67 -3.73 19.77
N VAL A 10 2.57 -3.30 18.88
CA VAL A 10 2.29 -2.40 17.77
C VAL A 10 2.46 -3.18 16.47
N TYR A 11 1.46 -3.09 15.58
CA TYR A 11 1.51 -3.63 14.23
C TYR A 11 1.31 -2.50 13.23
N ILE A 12 2.18 -2.42 12.22
CA ILE A 12 2.14 -1.37 11.20
C ILE A 12 2.55 -1.90 9.83
N THR A 13 2.00 -1.33 8.76
CA THR A 13 2.42 -1.58 7.38
C THR A 13 3.40 -0.51 6.92
N SER A 14 4.59 -0.90 6.44
CA SER A 14 5.60 0.00 5.87
C SER A 14 6.56 -0.79 4.97
N PRO A 15 6.73 -0.41 3.69
CA PRO A 15 6.00 0.65 2.97
C PRO A 15 4.52 0.35 2.79
N ASP A 16 3.70 1.40 2.64
CA ASP A 16 2.33 1.22 2.19
C ASP A 16 2.25 1.04 0.66
N TYR A 17 1.04 0.84 0.14
CA TYR A 17 0.85 0.59 -1.28
C TYR A 17 1.24 1.79 -2.16
N LEU A 18 1.09 3.01 -1.67
CA LEU A 18 1.45 4.25 -2.36
C LEU A 18 2.94 4.62 -2.20
N GLY A 19 3.72 3.79 -1.51
CA GLY A 19 5.14 3.99 -1.33
C GLY A 19 5.52 4.94 -0.19
N ASN A 20 4.62 5.15 0.79
CA ASN A 20 4.99 5.88 1.99
C ASN A 20 5.76 4.96 2.94
N ILE A 21 6.87 5.44 3.49
CA ILE A 21 7.72 4.74 4.45
C ILE A 21 7.55 5.39 5.82
N GLN A 22 7.25 4.59 6.84
CA GLN A 22 7.05 5.08 8.20
C GLN A 22 8.39 5.18 8.95
N ASP A 23 8.44 6.04 9.97
CA ASP A 23 9.59 6.12 10.88
C ASP A 23 9.63 4.91 11.83
N ILE A 24 10.08 3.77 11.31
CA ILE A 24 10.22 2.53 12.08
C ILE A 24 11.21 2.68 13.22
N SER A 25 12.28 3.46 13.05
CA SER A 25 13.27 3.69 14.11
C SER A 25 12.67 4.43 15.30
N GLY A 26 11.91 5.50 15.04
CA GLY A 26 11.20 6.24 16.07
C GLY A 26 10.14 5.38 16.78
N LEU A 27 9.35 4.62 16.00
CA LEU A 27 8.36 3.69 16.56
C LEU A 27 9.02 2.60 17.43
N SER A 28 10.13 2.02 16.96
CA SER A 28 10.88 1.03 17.72
C SER A 28 11.41 1.62 19.06
N GLY A 29 11.86 2.87 19.05
CA GLY A 29 12.27 3.57 20.27
C GLY A 29 11.14 3.66 21.29
N VAL A 30 9.96 4.10 20.86
CA VAL A 30 8.76 4.17 21.70
C VAL A 30 8.32 2.79 22.18
N CYS A 31 8.28 1.79 21.30
CA CYS A 31 7.91 0.43 21.68
C CYS A 31 8.81 -0.14 22.79
N ARG A 32 10.12 0.08 22.69
CA ARG A 32 11.09 -0.34 23.73
C ARG A 32 10.89 0.39 25.07
N GLU A 33 10.54 1.68 25.04
CA GLU A 33 10.25 2.44 26.27
C GLU A 33 9.09 1.85 27.05
N TYR A 34 8.10 1.27 26.33
CA TYR A 34 6.89 0.69 26.94
C TYR A 34 6.92 -0.84 27.02
N ASP A 35 8.06 -1.48 26.70
CA ASP A 35 8.21 -2.96 26.66
C ASP A 35 7.15 -3.63 25.77
N LEU A 36 6.93 -3.06 24.58
CA LEU A 36 5.97 -3.55 23.61
C LEU A 36 6.68 -4.07 22.36
N PRO A 37 6.30 -5.22 21.80
CA PRO A 37 6.84 -5.69 20.54
C PRO A 37 6.33 -4.86 19.36
N LEU A 38 7.23 -4.62 18.39
CA LEU A 38 6.93 -3.98 17.11
C LEU A 38 6.92 -5.00 15.97
N ALA A 39 5.75 -5.22 15.38
CA ALA A 39 5.57 -6.04 14.19
C ALA A 39 5.33 -5.17 12.95
N VAL A 40 6.06 -5.46 11.85
CA VAL A 40 5.94 -4.68 10.62
C VAL A 40 5.54 -5.59 9.45
N ASP A 41 4.44 -5.22 8.79
CA ASP A 41 4.10 -5.74 7.48
C ASP A 41 4.89 -4.97 6.42
N ASN A 42 5.97 -5.57 5.95
CA ASN A 42 6.87 -5.03 4.95
C ASN A 42 6.63 -5.70 3.58
N ALA A 43 5.38 -6.00 3.26
CA ALA A 43 5.03 -6.76 2.06
C ALA A 43 5.63 -6.21 0.77
N HIS A 44 5.80 -4.89 0.64
CA HIS A 44 6.42 -4.26 -0.53
C HIS A 44 7.92 -4.00 -0.38
N GLY A 45 8.51 -4.22 0.80
CA GLY A 45 9.86 -3.77 1.13
C GLY A 45 10.93 -4.85 1.22
N ALA A 46 10.70 -6.07 0.69
CA ALA A 46 11.70 -7.14 0.78
C ALA A 46 13.09 -6.74 0.24
N TYR A 47 13.13 -5.87 -0.78
CA TYR A 47 14.38 -5.37 -1.37
C TYR A 47 15.10 -4.32 -0.52
N LEU A 48 14.41 -3.67 0.43
CA LEU A 48 14.96 -2.58 1.26
C LEU A 48 16.20 -3.02 2.06
N ASN A 49 16.30 -4.31 2.36
CA ASN A 49 17.46 -4.86 3.06
C ASN A 49 18.77 -4.79 2.26
N PHE A 50 18.69 -4.59 0.95
CA PHE A 50 19.83 -4.59 0.03
C PHE A 50 20.22 -3.17 -0.43
N LEU A 51 19.60 -2.14 0.15
CA LEU A 51 19.99 -0.76 -0.05
C LEU A 51 21.19 -0.39 0.83
N GLN A 52 21.94 0.64 0.42
CA GLN A 52 23.07 1.14 1.21
C GLN A 52 22.61 1.81 2.51
N GLU A 53 21.52 2.57 2.44
CA GLU A 53 20.91 3.17 3.63
C GLU A 53 19.96 2.17 4.28
N PRO A 54 19.98 2.02 5.61
CA PRO A 54 19.11 1.08 6.31
C PRO A 54 17.66 1.58 6.25
N LEU A 55 16.84 0.91 5.44
CA LEU A 55 15.40 1.17 5.33
C LEU A 55 14.54 -0.05 5.69
N HIS A 56 15.14 -1.24 5.75
CA HIS A 56 14.40 -2.45 6.11
C HIS A 56 14.02 -2.44 7.60
N PRO A 57 12.77 -2.78 7.97
CA PRO A 57 12.31 -2.72 9.36
C PRO A 57 13.18 -3.45 10.37
N MET A 58 13.78 -4.60 10.00
CA MET A 58 14.68 -5.34 10.89
C MET A 58 15.97 -4.59 11.18
N GLN A 59 16.45 -3.75 10.26
CA GLN A 59 17.63 -2.90 10.46
C GLN A 59 17.29 -1.69 11.35
N LEU A 60 16.01 -1.28 11.35
CA LEU A 60 15.50 -0.13 12.08
C LEU A 60 14.91 -0.49 13.45
N GLY A 61 14.97 -1.76 13.83
CA GLY A 61 14.67 -2.22 15.18
C GLY A 61 13.28 -2.82 15.38
N ALA A 62 12.61 -3.25 14.32
CA ALA A 62 11.41 -4.08 14.44
C ALA A 62 11.77 -5.45 15.07
N ASP A 63 10.84 -6.00 15.86
CA ASP A 63 11.00 -7.31 16.49
C ASP A 63 10.64 -8.45 15.57
N ILE A 64 9.62 -8.24 14.73
CA ILE A 64 9.17 -9.18 13.72
C ILE A 64 8.76 -8.44 12.45
N CYS A 65 9.07 -9.01 11.29
CA CYS A 65 8.77 -8.43 9.99
C CYS A 65 8.38 -9.51 8.98
N CYS A 66 7.39 -9.23 8.15
CA CYS A 66 6.97 -10.12 7.08
C CYS A 66 7.17 -9.44 5.72
N ASP A 67 7.93 -10.11 4.83
CA ASP A 67 8.21 -9.65 3.47
C ASP A 67 7.47 -10.54 2.46
N SER A 68 6.63 -9.97 1.60
CA SER A 68 6.11 -10.68 0.43
C SER A 68 7.17 -10.69 -0.67
N ALA A 69 8.07 -11.67 -0.62
CA ALA A 69 9.19 -11.76 -1.55
C ALA A 69 8.74 -11.71 -3.02
N HIS A 70 7.61 -12.33 -3.33
CA HIS A 70 7.05 -12.37 -4.68
C HIS A 70 6.60 -11.02 -5.26
N LYS A 71 6.52 -9.96 -4.45
CA LYS A 71 6.12 -8.63 -4.93
C LYS A 71 7.30 -7.83 -5.52
N THR A 72 8.47 -7.97 -4.94
CA THR A 72 9.63 -7.13 -5.29
C THR A 72 10.90 -7.92 -5.60
N LEU A 73 10.90 -9.23 -5.39
CA LEU A 73 12.00 -10.13 -5.67
C LEU A 73 11.55 -11.23 -6.66
N PRO A 74 12.48 -11.91 -7.36
CA PRO A 74 12.15 -12.93 -8.37
C PRO A 74 11.70 -14.25 -7.72
N VAL A 75 10.56 -14.22 -7.04
CA VAL A 75 9.93 -15.34 -6.34
C VAL A 75 8.54 -15.58 -6.89
N LEU A 76 8.13 -16.83 -6.98
CA LEU A 76 6.77 -17.19 -7.40
C LEU A 76 5.72 -16.68 -6.40
N THR A 77 4.55 -16.29 -6.92
CA THR A 77 3.44 -15.78 -6.10
C THR A 77 3.12 -16.68 -4.92
N GLY A 78 3.02 -16.08 -3.74
CA GLY A 78 2.82 -16.74 -2.45
C GLY A 78 4.10 -16.98 -1.66
N GLY A 79 5.30 -16.75 -2.25
CA GLY A 79 6.56 -16.83 -1.53
C GLY A 79 6.78 -15.59 -0.63
N ALA A 80 7.09 -15.81 0.63
CA ALA A 80 7.31 -14.77 1.62
C ALA A 80 8.41 -15.19 2.61
N TYR A 81 9.00 -14.19 3.27
CA TYR A 81 9.94 -14.38 4.39
C TYR A 81 9.35 -13.81 5.67
N LEU A 82 9.56 -14.51 6.78
CA LEU A 82 9.29 -14.01 8.12
C LEU A 82 10.62 -13.82 8.84
N HIS A 83 10.90 -12.59 9.25
CA HIS A 83 12.10 -12.21 9.96
C HIS A 83 11.79 -11.95 11.43
N ILE A 84 12.69 -12.40 12.31
CA ILE A 84 12.56 -12.26 13.75
C ILE A 84 13.88 -11.79 14.31
N ALA A 85 13.83 -10.72 15.12
CA ALA A 85 15.00 -10.18 15.77
C ALA A 85 15.53 -11.14 16.84
N LYS A 86 16.85 -11.32 16.91
CA LYS A 86 17.48 -12.22 17.89
C LYS A 86 17.16 -11.86 19.35
N GLN A 87 16.95 -10.57 19.61
CA GLN A 87 16.64 -10.02 20.92
C GLN A 87 15.14 -10.04 21.27
N ALA A 88 14.27 -10.41 20.33
CA ALA A 88 12.81 -10.40 20.53
C ALA A 88 12.41 -11.60 21.41
N SER A 89 12.43 -11.37 22.74
CA SER A 89 12.16 -12.41 23.75
C SER A 89 10.74 -12.98 23.67
N ASP A 90 9.78 -12.18 23.21
CA ASP A 90 8.36 -12.55 23.12
C ASP A 90 8.07 -13.53 21.97
N PHE A 91 8.97 -13.59 20.97
CA PHE A 91 8.87 -14.46 19.80
C PHE A 91 9.83 -15.63 19.90
N SER A 92 9.48 -16.66 20.70
CA SER A 92 10.34 -17.83 20.77
C SER A 92 10.36 -18.62 19.46
N ILE A 93 11.55 -19.06 19.05
CA ILE A 93 11.76 -19.88 17.83
C ILE A 93 10.84 -21.11 17.81
N GLU A 94 10.49 -21.65 18.98
CA GLU A 94 9.61 -22.84 19.10
C GLU A 94 8.12 -22.52 18.87
N ARG A 95 7.67 -21.32 19.26
CA ARG A 95 6.26 -20.92 19.16
C ARG A 95 5.86 -20.51 17.74
N ILE A 96 6.79 -19.92 17.01
CA ILE A 96 6.54 -19.36 15.67
C ILE A 96 6.09 -20.42 14.67
N PRO A 97 6.80 -21.55 14.47
CA PRO A 97 6.32 -22.59 13.56
C PRO A 97 4.95 -23.13 13.93
N ARG A 98 4.62 -23.19 15.21
CA ARG A 98 3.30 -23.63 15.69
C ARG A 98 2.22 -22.60 15.31
N ALA A 99 2.51 -21.29 15.49
CA ALA A 99 1.57 -20.23 15.10
C ALA A 99 1.38 -20.21 13.57
N MET A 100 2.45 -20.34 12.80
CA MET A 100 2.39 -20.42 11.34
C MET A 100 1.57 -21.63 10.87
N ALA A 101 1.71 -22.78 11.53
CA ALA A 101 0.97 -23.99 11.18
C ALA A 101 -0.56 -23.87 11.38
N LEU A 102 -1.04 -22.91 12.17
CA LEU A 102 -2.48 -22.66 12.32
C LEU A 102 -3.12 -22.08 11.04
N PHE A 103 -2.34 -21.39 10.23
CA PHE A 103 -2.80 -20.68 9.03
C PHE A 103 -2.13 -21.19 7.76
N GLY A 104 -1.02 -21.90 7.87
CA GLY A 104 -0.25 -22.42 6.76
C GLY A 104 -0.85 -23.68 6.15
N SER A 105 -0.54 -23.93 4.87
CA SER A 105 -0.89 -25.17 4.20
C SER A 105 -0.08 -26.34 4.74
N THR A 106 -0.73 -27.51 4.88
CA THR A 106 -0.05 -28.79 5.16
C THR A 106 0.64 -29.38 3.93
N SER A 107 0.40 -28.81 2.74
CA SER A 107 0.97 -29.24 1.47
C SER A 107 1.71 -28.07 0.81
N PRO A 108 2.94 -27.76 1.24
CA PRO A 108 3.72 -26.66 0.68
C PRO A 108 4.04 -26.92 -0.79
N SER A 109 4.01 -25.86 -1.61
CA SER A 109 4.46 -25.95 -3.01
C SER A 109 5.99 -26.00 -3.08
N TYR A 110 6.54 -27.10 -3.57
CA TYR A 110 7.99 -27.21 -3.78
C TYR A 110 8.50 -26.20 -4.81
N LEU A 111 7.69 -25.79 -5.80
CA LEU A 111 8.06 -24.77 -6.78
C LEU A 111 8.25 -23.40 -6.10
N ILE A 112 7.36 -23.03 -5.18
CA ILE A 112 7.51 -21.78 -4.41
C ILE A 112 8.76 -21.85 -3.51
N LEU A 113 8.96 -22.96 -2.81
CA LEU A 113 10.16 -23.15 -1.96
C LEU A 113 11.45 -23.09 -2.80
N GLN A 114 11.47 -23.72 -3.97
CA GLN A 114 12.59 -23.68 -4.89
C GLN A 114 12.84 -22.24 -5.41
N SER A 115 11.78 -21.48 -5.71
CA SER A 115 11.93 -20.10 -6.15
C SER A 115 12.52 -19.20 -5.05
N LEU A 116 12.15 -19.42 -3.79
CA LEU A 116 12.73 -18.74 -2.64
C LEU A 116 14.22 -19.08 -2.47
N ASP A 117 14.57 -20.36 -2.58
CA ASP A 117 15.97 -20.82 -2.50
C ASP A 117 16.80 -20.24 -3.65
N TYR A 118 16.28 -20.28 -4.87
CA TYR A 118 16.96 -19.71 -6.04
C TYR A 118 17.13 -18.19 -5.93
N CYS A 119 16.14 -17.50 -5.35
CA CYS A 119 16.21 -16.07 -5.07
C CYS A 119 17.40 -15.73 -4.15
N ASN A 120 17.75 -16.59 -3.17
CA ASN A 120 18.91 -16.35 -2.32
C ASN A 120 20.22 -16.31 -3.12
N HIS A 121 20.37 -17.13 -4.15
CA HIS A 121 21.53 -17.07 -5.05
C HIS A 121 21.54 -15.77 -5.85
N TYR A 122 20.41 -15.37 -6.40
CA TYR A 122 20.25 -14.11 -7.12
C TYR A 122 20.61 -12.90 -6.25
N LEU A 123 20.18 -12.89 -4.98
CA LEU A 123 20.45 -11.81 -4.03
C LEU A 123 21.92 -11.78 -3.55
N ALA A 124 22.58 -12.94 -3.52
CA ALA A 124 23.97 -13.07 -3.08
C ALA A 124 25.01 -12.69 -4.16
N ASP A 125 24.57 -12.57 -5.40
CA ASP A 125 25.42 -12.17 -6.52
C ASP A 125 25.55 -10.63 -6.58
N ASP A 126 25.37 -10.01 -7.70
CA ASP A 126 25.51 -8.57 -7.95
C ASP A 126 24.23 -7.74 -7.70
N TYR A 127 23.21 -8.34 -7.07
CA TYR A 127 21.91 -7.67 -6.88
C TYR A 127 21.99 -6.33 -6.14
N PRO A 128 22.73 -6.18 -5.03
CA PRO A 128 22.82 -4.91 -4.31
C PRO A 128 23.36 -3.78 -5.19
N GLU A 129 24.38 -4.05 -6.00
CA GLU A 129 24.99 -3.11 -6.91
C GLU A 129 24.01 -2.72 -8.04
N ARG A 130 23.35 -3.69 -8.65
CA ARG A 130 22.33 -3.47 -9.68
C ARG A 130 21.14 -2.68 -9.13
N LEU A 131 20.67 -3.03 -7.93
CA LEU A 131 19.60 -2.32 -7.25
C LEU A 131 19.95 -0.84 -7.06
N GLN A 132 21.15 -0.56 -6.56
CA GLN A 132 21.59 0.82 -6.34
C GLN A 132 21.66 1.63 -7.64
N LEU A 133 22.21 1.06 -8.69
CA LEU A 133 22.28 1.70 -10.01
C LEU A 133 20.86 1.96 -10.54
N PHE A 134 19.98 0.98 -10.43
CA PHE A 134 18.59 1.12 -10.87
C PHE A 134 17.85 2.19 -10.09
N VAL A 135 17.91 2.16 -8.75
CA VAL A 135 17.24 3.18 -7.89
C VAL A 135 17.67 4.60 -8.30
N LYS A 136 18.97 4.82 -8.48
CA LYS A 136 19.48 6.13 -8.93
C LYS A 136 18.89 6.53 -10.27
N ARG A 137 18.84 5.61 -11.23
CA ARG A 137 18.30 5.86 -12.56
C ARG A 137 16.79 6.08 -12.55
N PHE A 138 16.07 5.30 -11.72
CA PHE A 138 14.62 5.41 -11.56
C PHE A 138 14.21 6.73 -10.87
N GLN A 139 14.99 7.20 -9.91
CA GLN A 139 14.82 8.53 -9.32
C GLN A 139 15.00 9.65 -10.36
N GLN A 140 15.98 9.54 -11.27
CA GLN A 140 16.13 10.50 -12.39
C GLN A 140 14.90 10.49 -13.31
N CYS A 141 14.30 9.33 -13.54
CA CYS A 141 13.03 9.23 -14.26
C CYS A 141 11.91 9.98 -13.50
N GLY A 142 11.83 9.85 -12.18
CA GLY A 142 10.92 10.61 -11.33
C GLY A 142 11.14 12.12 -11.42
N GLU A 143 12.39 12.58 -11.44
CA GLU A 143 12.69 14.01 -11.65
C GLU A 143 12.21 14.50 -13.03
N THR A 144 12.36 13.69 -14.07
CA THR A 144 11.82 14.01 -15.40
C THR A 144 10.30 14.17 -15.37
N LEU A 145 9.60 13.26 -14.68
CA LEU A 145 8.14 13.39 -14.48
C LEU A 145 7.78 14.71 -13.77
N ARG A 146 8.47 15.07 -12.68
CA ARG A 146 8.24 16.34 -11.97
C ARG A 146 8.47 17.55 -12.87
N GLN A 147 9.56 17.57 -13.64
CA GLN A 147 9.87 18.65 -14.60
C GLN A 147 8.79 18.79 -15.68
N CYS A 148 8.15 17.69 -16.07
CA CYS A 148 6.99 17.68 -16.98
C CYS A 148 5.66 18.02 -16.28
N GLY A 149 5.70 18.40 -14.98
CA GLY A 149 4.54 18.83 -14.21
C GLY A 149 3.67 17.70 -13.67
N PHE A 150 4.23 16.50 -13.47
CA PHE A 150 3.58 15.43 -12.72
C PHE A 150 3.81 15.62 -11.23
N ALA A 151 2.75 15.54 -10.44
CA ALA A 151 2.83 15.55 -8.98
C ALA A 151 3.17 14.14 -8.48
N LEU A 152 4.33 13.96 -7.85
CA LEU A 152 4.75 12.67 -7.27
C LEU A 152 4.70 12.72 -5.75
N THR A 153 4.27 11.62 -5.15
CA THR A 153 4.25 11.37 -3.71
C THR A 153 4.94 10.04 -3.37
N GLY A 154 5.09 9.73 -2.08
CA GLY A 154 5.78 8.53 -1.61
C GLY A 154 7.31 8.66 -1.63
N GLN A 155 7.98 7.82 -0.85
CA GLN A 155 9.44 7.81 -0.68
C GLN A 155 10.07 6.47 -1.04
N GLU A 156 9.26 5.45 -1.36
CA GLU A 156 9.76 4.10 -1.67
C GLU A 156 10.62 4.11 -2.96
N PRO A 157 11.88 3.65 -2.90
CA PRO A 157 12.84 3.79 -3.99
C PRO A 157 12.46 3.13 -5.31
N LEU A 158 11.65 2.06 -5.27
CA LEU A 158 11.20 1.32 -6.46
C LEU A 158 9.79 1.72 -6.93
N LYS A 159 9.20 2.77 -6.35
CA LYS A 159 7.90 3.30 -6.77
C LYS A 159 7.97 4.75 -7.22
N LEU A 160 7.17 5.06 -8.24
CA LEU A 160 6.84 6.43 -8.63
C LEU A 160 5.31 6.53 -8.56
N THR A 161 4.83 7.16 -7.51
CA THR A 161 3.40 7.35 -7.28
C THR A 161 2.98 8.73 -7.74
N ILE A 162 2.18 8.78 -8.80
CA ILE A 162 1.67 10.00 -9.39
C ILE A 162 0.34 10.33 -8.70
N CYS A 163 0.25 11.50 -8.09
CA CYS A 163 -0.99 12.05 -7.57
C CYS A 163 -1.78 12.73 -8.70
N ALA A 164 -2.59 11.96 -9.42
CA ALA A 164 -3.40 12.46 -10.53
C ALA A 164 -4.40 13.53 -10.05
N ALA A 165 -4.98 13.35 -8.86
CA ALA A 165 -5.88 14.30 -8.24
C ALA A 165 -5.25 15.68 -8.05
N ALA A 166 -3.99 15.78 -7.63
CA ALA A 166 -3.28 17.05 -7.50
C ALA A 166 -3.07 17.78 -8.84
N MET A 167 -3.17 17.05 -9.95
CA MET A 167 -3.12 17.60 -11.30
C MET A 167 -4.52 17.86 -11.91
N CYS A 168 -5.59 17.66 -11.14
CA CYS A 168 -6.98 17.66 -11.60
C CYS A 168 -7.22 16.66 -12.74
N LEU A 169 -6.64 15.47 -12.63
CA LEU A 169 -6.79 14.37 -13.56
C LEU A 169 -7.41 13.17 -12.86
N ASP A 170 -8.12 12.37 -13.61
CA ASP A 170 -8.54 11.03 -13.19
C ASP A 170 -7.40 10.04 -13.43
N GLY A 171 -6.97 9.33 -12.37
CA GLY A 171 -5.82 8.44 -12.44
C GLY A 171 -6.08 7.20 -13.28
N GLU A 172 -7.29 6.64 -13.30
CA GLU A 172 -7.62 5.51 -14.18
C GLU A 172 -7.46 5.88 -15.66
N ARG A 173 -7.92 7.08 -16.04
CA ARG A 173 -7.76 7.59 -17.41
C ARG A 173 -6.31 7.88 -17.75
N LEU A 174 -5.56 8.41 -16.79
CA LEU A 174 -4.12 8.60 -16.98
C LEU A 174 -3.41 7.26 -17.21
N ALA A 175 -3.76 6.23 -16.43
CA ALA A 175 -3.23 4.87 -16.62
C ALA A 175 -3.60 4.28 -17.98
N GLU A 176 -4.82 4.55 -18.49
CA GLU A 176 -5.20 4.16 -19.85
C GLU A 176 -4.33 4.81 -20.94
N GLN A 177 -3.97 6.10 -20.77
CA GLN A 177 -3.05 6.76 -21.70
C GLN A 177 -1.63 6.19 -21.60
N MET A 178 -1.17 5.87 -20.40
CA MET A 178 0.10 5.19 -20.18
C MET A 178 0.12 3.80 -20.83
N ARG A 179 -0.97 3.02 -20.72
CA ARG A 179 -1.11 1.71 -21.37
C ARG A 179 -1.05 1.81 -22.89
N LYS A 180 -1.65 2.85 -23.50
CA LYS A 180 -1.53 3.12 -24.94
C LYS A 180 -0.08 3.41 -25.35
N ALA A 181 0.72 3.98 -24.45
CA ALA A 181 2.15 4.20 -24.63
C ALA A 181 3.00 2.98 -24.20
N GLN A 182 2.38 1.82 -24.01
CA GLN A 182 3.02 0.56 -23.58
C GLN A 182 3.70 0.66 -22.20
N ILE A 183 3.10 1.41 -21.30
CA ILE A 183 3.48 1.50 -19.88
C ILE A 183 2.33 0.89 -19.09
N GLU A 184 2.53 -0.29 -18.52
CA GLU A 184 1.57 -0.89 -17.60
C GLU A 184 1.85 -0.37 -16.19
N CYS A 185 0.78 0.07 -15.51
CA CYS A 185 0.88 0.59 -14.16
C CYS A 185 0.67 -0.56 -13.16
N GLU A 186 1.37 -0.53 -12.04
CA GLU A 186 1.17 -1.46 -10.93
C GLU A 186 -0.24 -1.29 -10.34
N TYR A 187 -0.68 -0.05 -10.25
CA TYR A 187 -1.97 0.30 -9.69
C TYR A 187 -2.47 1.63 -10.26
N ALA A 188 -3.77 1.78 -10.38
CA ALA A 188 -4.42 3.05 -10.63
C ALA A 188 -5.80 3.10 -9.98
N ASP A 189 -6.15 4.26 -9.44
CA ASP A 189 -7.49 4.65 -9.05
C ASP A 189 -7.77 6.09 -9.52
N HIS A 190 -8.90 6.68 -9.10
CA HIS A 190 -9.22 8.05 -9.48
C HIS A 190 -8.22 9.10 -9.00
N GLN A 191 -7.48 8.81 -7.91
CA GLN A 191 -6.55 9.76 -7.27
C GLN A 191 -5.10 9.53 -7.65
N TYR A 192 -4.68 8.25 -7.81
CA TYR A 192 -3.28 7.88 -7.93
C TYR A 192 -3.02 6.94 -9.11
N VAL A 193 -1.80 7.01 -9.62
CA VAL A 193 -1.21 6.01 -10.51
C VAL A 193 0.15 5.62 -9.95
N VAL A 194 0.39 4.33 -9.75
CA VAL A 194 1.63 3.79 -9.21
C VAL A 194 2.39 3.06 -10.31
N LEU A 195 3.63 3.48 -10.54
CA LEU A 195 4.60 2.74 -11.34
C LEU A 195 5.57 2.06 -10.39
N MET A 196 5.84 0.78 -10.62
CA MET A 196 6.83 0.03 -9.86
C MET A 196 7.92 -0.47 -10.78
N GLY A 197 9.18 -0.25 -10.38
CA GLY A 197 10.35 -0.66 -11.14
C GLY A 197 11.14 -1.75 -10.44
N THR A 198 11.97 -2.44 -11.21
CA THR A 198 12.90 -3.45 -10.72
C THR A 198 14.25 -3.32 -11.43
N PRO A 199 15.37 -3.83 -10.85
CA PRO A 199 16.67 -3.86 -11.53
C PRO A 199 16.68 -4.63 -12.86
N GLU A 200 15.62 -5.36 -13.16
CA GLU A 200 15.45 -6.07 -14.43
C GLU A 200 14.85 -5.20 -15.55
N ASN A 201 14.32 -4.02 -15.21
CA ASN A 201 13.87 -3.08 -16.23
C ASN A 201 15.05 -2.53 -17.03
N THR A 202 14.83 -2.39 -18.33
CA THR A 202 15.83 -1.87 -19.25
C THR A 202 15.82 -0.34 -19.34
N GLU A 203 16.88 0.26 -19.85
CA GLU A 203 16.90 1.70 -20.18
C GLU A 203 15.78 2.10 -21.16
N GLN A 204 15.35 1.19 -22.04
CA GLN A 204 14.22 1.44 -22.95
C GLN A 204 12.89 1.57 -22.20
N ASP A 205 12.69 0.83 -21.11
CA ASP A 205 11.48 0.91 -20.30
C ASP A 205 11.42 2.28 -19.59
N LEU A 206 12.53 2.71 -19.01
CA LEU A 206 12.61 4.02 -18.34
C LEU A 206 12.50 5.18 -19.34
N ALA A 207 13.16 5.06 -20.50
CA ALA A 207 13.07 6.05 -21.57
C ALA A 207 11.63 6.18 -22.10
N ARG A 208 10.85 5.11 -22.10
CA ARG A 208 9.43 5.13 -22.49
C ARG A 208 8.58 5.95 -21.52
N ILE A 209 8.82 5.82 -20.21
CA ILE A 209 8.15 6.64 -19.17
C ILE A 209 8.51 8.10 -19.35
N GLU A 210 9.81 8.42 -19.54
CA GLU A 210 10.26 9.79 -19.74
C GLU A 210 9.73 10.39 -21.06
N HIS A 211 9.66 9.59 -22.13
CA HIS A 211 9.08 10.02 -23.39
C HIS A 211 7.60 10.34 -23.23
N PHE A 212 6.84 9.46 -22.57
CA PHE A 212 5.44 9.70 -22.26
C PHE A 212 5.28 11.02 -21.48
N ALA A 213 6.09 11.24 -20.46
CA ALA A 213 6.02 12.45 -19.64
C ALA A 213 6.22 13.74 -20.48
N ARG A 214 7.21 13.74 -21.39
CA ARG A 214 7.50 14.89 -22.28
C ARG A 214 6.43 15.14 -23.32
N MET A 215 5.79 14.06 -23.82
CA MET A 215 4.74 14.14 -24.85
C MET A 215 3.35 14.40 -24.26
N PHE A 216 3.18 14.16 -22.97
CA PHE A 216 1.93 14.39 -22.27
C PHE A 216 1.72 15.88 -22.00
N ASP A 217 1.34 16.61 -23.05
CA ASP A 217 1.28 18.07 -23.08
C ASP A 217 0.05 18.67 -22.36
N ARG A 218 -0.02 20.01 -22.36
CA ARG A 218 -1.15 20.74 -21.77
C ARG A 218 -2.50 20.41 -22.45
N MET A 219 -2.50 20.09 -23.73
CA MET A 219 -3.73 19.80 -24.47
C MET A 219 -4.36 18.49 -24.00
N GLN A 220 -3.56 17.44 -23.86
CA GLN A 220 -4.04 16.14 -23.33
C GLN A 220 -4.51 16.27 -21.87
N LYS A 221 -3.78 17.06 -21.06
CA LYS A 221 -4.20 17.36 -19.68
C LYS A 221 -5.55 18.08 -19.64
N VAL A 222 -5.78 19.04 -20.51
CA VAL A 222 -7.08 19.76 -20.61
C VAL A 222 -8.19 18.82 -21.06
N GLU A 223 -7.94 17.97 -22.04
CA GLU A 223 -8.92 17.02 -22.53
C GLU A 223 -9.36 16.03 -21.44
N LEU A 224 -8.39 15.47 -20.71
CA LEU A 224 -8.67 14.57 -19.59
C LEU A 224 -9.44 15.27 -18.45
N ARG A 225 -9.13 16.53 -18.15
CA ARG A 225 -9.87 17.33 -17.16
C ARG A 225 -11.32 17.56 -17.57
N GLN A 226 -11.58 17.89 -18.83
CA GLN A 226 -12.94 18.13 -19.33
C GLN A 226 -13.81 16.87 -19.34
N GLN A 227 -13.20 15.69 -19.40
CA GLN A 227 -13.88 14.40 -19.38
C GLN A 227 -14.08 13.86 -17.96
N MET A 228 -13.66 14.58 -16.93
CA MET A 228 -13.78 14.13 -15.54
C MET A 228 -15.25 14.07 -15.12
N PRO A 229 -15.71 12.97 -14.49
CA PRO A 229 -17.07 12.88 -13.97
C PRO A 229 -17.36 13.97 -12.94
N GLU A 230 -18.58 14.56 -12.99
CA GLU A 230 -18.96 15.68 -12.09
C GLU A 230 -18.83 15.32 -10.59
N HIS A 231 -19.13 14.07 -10.22
CA HIS A 231 -19.03 13.63 -8.83
C HIS A 231 -17.58 13.64 -8.33
N LEU A 232 -16.60 13.30 -9.17
CA LEU A 232 -15.18 13.36 -8.83
C LEU A 232 -14.65 14.79 -8.77
N GLY A 233 -15.17 15.69 -9.60
CA GLY A 233 -14.81 17.11 -9.59
C GLY A 233 -15.00 17.78 -8.23
N ARG A 234 -16.00 17.37 -7.45
CA ARG A 234 -16.25 17.91 -6.11
C ARG A 234 -15.17 17.53 -5.09
N TYR A 235 -14.54 16.37 -5.26
CA TYR A 235 -13.51 15.86 -4.35
C TYR A 235 -12.10 16.32 -4.72
N LEU A 236 -11.86 16.57 -6.02
CA LEU A 236 -10.55 16.97 -6.52
C LEU A 236 -10.38 18.50 -6.51
N HIS A 237 -11.47 19.26 -6.58
CA HIS A 237 -11.45 20.72 -6.64
C HIS A 237 -10.69 21.40 -5.47
N PRO A 238 -10.83 20.97 -4.20
CA PRO A 238 -10.07 21.56 -3.10
C PRO A 238 -8.56 21.34 -3.22
N LEU A 239 -8.14 20.21 -3.80
CA LEU A 239 -6.72 19.88 -4.02
C LEU A 239 -6.12 20.68 -5.18
N CYS A 240 -6.96 21.12 -6.12
CA CYS A 240 -6.52 21.87 -7.30
C CYS A 240 -6.31 23.37 -7.01
N GLU A 241 -7.02 23.95 -6.04
CA GLU A 241 -6.96 25.38 -5.74
C GLU A 241 -5.80 25.79 -4.82
N GLU A 242 -5.37 24.89 -3.94
CA GLU A 242 -4.37 25.24 -2.90
C GLU A 242 -2.91 25.13 -3.33
N ASN A 243 -2.55 24.45 -4.44
CA ASN A 243 -1.15 24.20 -4.72
C ASN A 243 -0.75 24.11 -6.20
N ALA A 244 -0.45 25.26 -6.76
CA ALA A 244 0.49 25.32 -7.91
C ALA A 244 1.95 25.49 -7.47
N LYS A 245 2.26 25.57 -6.18
CA LYS A 245 3.60 25.77 -5.65
C LYS A 245 3.72 25.15 -4.27
N GLU A 246 4.61 24.16 -4.19
CA GLU A 246 5.18 23.57 -2.98
C GLU A 246 4.27 22.63 -2.16
N THR A 247 4.73 21.39 -2.07
CA THR A 247 4.24 20.26 -1.29
C THR A 247 2.85 19.73 -1.69
N VAL A 248 2.87 18.53 -2.31
CA VAL A 248 1.70 17.64 -2.27
C VAL A 248 1.26 17.61 -0.81
N PRO A 249 -0.01 17.89 -0.46
CA PRO A 249 -0.46 17.74 0.89
C PRO A 249 -0.02 16.34 1.33
N GLU A 250 0.69 16.26 2.43
CA GLU A 250 0.83 14.99 3.17
C GLU A 250 -0.54 14.36 3.09
N ALA A 251 -0.65 13.23 2.37
CA ALA A 251 -1.92 12.66 1.90
C ALA A 251 -2.87 12.79 3.07
N ALA A 252 -3.88 13.64 2.91
CA ALA A 252 -4.62 14.19 4.03
C ALA A 252 -4.92 13.00 4.91
N THR A 253 -4.22 12.92 6.00
CA THR A 253 -4.37 11.85 6.97
C THR A 253 -5.81 12.05 7.39
N ARG A 254 -6.73 11.43 6.66
CA ARG A 254 -8.10 11.30 7.11
C ARG A 254 -7.93 10.50 8.38
N ILE A 255 -7.73 11.21 9.49
CA ILE A 255 -7.88 10.62 10.81
C ILE A 255 -9.29 10.08 10.75
N SER A 256 -9.40 8.80 10.39
CA SER A 256 -10.66 8.12 10.47
C SER A 256 -11.01 8.20 11.94
N ILE A 257 -12.05 8.96 12.25
CA ILE A 257 -12.66 8.91 13.59
C ILE A 257 -12.85 7.40 13.81
N PRO A 258 -12.32 6.83 14.91
CA PRO A 258 -12.44 5.40 15.13
C PRO A 258 -13.89 5.01 14.93
N ALA A 259 -14.15 4.14 13.97
CA ALA A 259 -15.51 3.70 13.67
C ALA A 259 -16.08 3.07 14.95
N LEU A 260 -17.33 3.40 15.27
CA LEU A 260 -18.00 2.81 16.42
C LEU A 260 -18.14 1.31 16.16
N ARG A 261 -17.48 0.54 16.99
CA ARG A 261 -17.53 -0.92 16.93
C ARG A 261 -18.75 -1.42 17.69
N ALA A 262 -19.67 -2.09 16.98
CA ALA A 262 -20.88 -2.65 17.57
C ALA A 262 -20.66 -4.05 18.16
N CYS A 263 -19.79 -4.87 17.54
CA CYS A 263 -19.44 -6.21 18.00
C CYS A 263 -18.00 -6.57 17.60
N THR A 264 -17.49 -7.69 18.07
CA THR A 264 -16.16 -8.17 17.69
C THR A 264 -16.14 -8.66 16.23
N ILE A 265 -14.95 -8.60 15.59
CA ILE A 265 -14.78 -9.16 14.24
C ILE A 265 -15.26 -10.61 14.19
N ARG A 266 -14.95 -11.42 15.21
CA ARG A 266 -15.38 -12.81 15.30
C ARG A 266 -16.89 -12.95 15.33
N GLU A 267 -17.57 -12.15 16.13
CA GLU A 267 -19.03 -12.16 16.20
C GLU A 267 -19.65 -11.78 14.85
N ALA A 268 -19.12 -10.74 14.19
CA ALA A 268 -19.60 -10.31 12.88
C ALA A 268 -19.39 -11.38 11.80
N VAL A 269 -18.20 -11.98 11.72
CA VAL A 269 -17.87 -13.00 10.72
C VAL A 269 -18.71 -14.29 10.90
N MET A 270 -19.09 -14.61 12.14
CA MET A 270 -19.89 -15.80 12.46
C MET A 270 -21.41 -15.55 12.40
N ALA A 271 -21.84 -14.31 12.24
CA ALA A 271 -23.24 -13.93 12.15
C ALA A 271 -23.80 -14.13 10.74
N GLU A 272 -25.11 -14.23 10.64
CA GLU A 272 -25.79 -14.23 9.35
C GLU A 272 -25.75 -12.85 8.72
N CYS A 273 -25.37 -12.77 7.43
CA CYS A 273 -25.20 -11.53 6.69
C CYS A 273 -26.16 -11.46 5.50
N GLU A 274 -26.53 -10.25 5.14
CA GLU A 274 -27.30 -9.92 3.93
C GLU A 274 -26.56 -8.86 3.10
N GLU A 275 -26.72 -8.91 1.79
CA GLU A 275 -26.19 -7.89 0.88
C GLU A 275 -27.24 -6.81 0.64
N ILE A 276 -26.90 -5.55 0.91
CA ILE A 276 -27.79 -4.41 0.72
C ILE A 276 -27.16 -3.33 -0.13
N ALA A 277 -27.97 -2.44 -0.71
CA ALA A 277 -27.47 -1.26 -1.40
C ALA A 277 -26.74 -0.31 -0.42
N VAL A 278 -25.63 0.29 -0.85
CA VAL A 278 -24.84 1.22 -0.03
C VAL A 278 -25.70 2.36 0.52
N SER A 279 -26.66 2.87 -0.26
CA SER A 279 -27.60 3.92 0.18
C SER A 279 -28.49 3.53 1.38
N GLN A 280 -28.58 2.25 1.70
CA GLN A 280 -29.37 1.71 2.80
C GLN A 280 -28.49 1.23 3.97
N ALA A 281 -27.18 1.41 3.87
CA ALA A 281 -26.23 0.83 4.79
C ALA A 281 -25.95 1.68 6.04
N GLU A 282 -26.41 2.94 6.09
CA GLU A 282 -26.17 3.81 7.24
C GLU A 282 -26.73 3.21 8.54
N GLY A 283 -25.89 3.18 9.56
CA GLY A 283 -26.22 2.61 10.86
C GLY A 283 -26.31 1.10 10.90
N ARG A 284 -26.07 0.38 9.78
CA ARG A 284 -25.93 -1.08 9.76
C ARG A 284 -24.54 -1.49 10.23
N ILE A 285 -24.41 -2.73 10.69
CA ILE A 285 -23.14 -3.31 11.12
C ILE A 285 -22.50 -4.02 9.93
N CYS A 286 -21.25 -3.68 9.61
CA CYS A 286 -20.48 -4.31 8.54
C CYS A 286 -20.30 -5.81 8.81
N GLY A 287 -20.73 -6.65 7.87
CA GLY A 287 -20.69 -8.13 7.97
C GLY A 287 -19.63 -8.76 7.05
N ALA A 288 -19.08 -8.01 6.09
CA ALA A 288 -18.00 -8.51 5.24
C ALA A 288 -16.69 -8.65 6.03
N GLU A 289 -15.81 -9.55 5.62
CA GLU A 289 -14.48 -9.65 6.22
C GLU A 289 -13.70 -8.33 6.10
N THR A 290 -13.78 -7.70 4.94
CA THR A 290 -13.21 -6.38 4.69
C THR A 290 -13.92 -5.74 3.50
N VAL A 291 -14.38 -4.51 3.67
CA VAL A 291 -14.79 -3.68 2.55
C VAL A 291 -13.63 -2.72 2.27
N SER A 292 -12.85 -3.03 1.25
CA SER A 292 -11.66 -2.27 0.92
C SER A 292 -11.86 -1.44 -0.34
N CYS A 293 -11.32 -0.23 -0.31
CA CYS A 293 -11.00 0.48 -1.53
C CYS A 293 -9.60 0.06 -1.99
N PRO A 294 -9.29 0.01 -3.27
CA PRO A 294 -7.90 -0.04 -3.70
C PRO A 294 -7.14 1.18 -3.13
N PRO A 295 -5.94 1.05 -2.59
CA PRO A 295 -5.04 -0.10 -2.54
C PRO A 295 -5.16 -0.97 -1.28
N ALA A 296 -6.28 -1.61 -1.05
CA ALA A 296 -6.52 -2.52 0.07
C ALA A 296 -6.56 -1.84 1.46
N VAL A 297 -6.98 -0.57 1.50
CA VAL A 297 -7.31 0.12 2.76
C VAL A 297 -8.78 -0.13 3.07
N PRO A 298 -9.13 -0.73 4.21
CA PRO A 298 -10.53 -0.99 4.55
C PRO A 298 -11.29 0.35 4.69
N ILE A 299 -12.44 0.46 4.03
CA ILE A 299 -13.40 1.55 4.28
C ILE A 299 -14.19 1.23 5.55
N ALA A 300 -14.62 -0.01 5.70
CA ALA A 300 -15.27 -0.53 6.89
C ALA A 300 -14.74 -1.94 7.19
N VAL A 301 -14.66 -2.30 8.47
CA VAL A 301 -14.23 -3.61 8.95
C VAL A 301 -15.42 -4.32 9.61
N CYS A 302 -15.40 -5.66 9.59
CA CYS A 302 -16.43 -6.47 10.25
C CYS A 302 -16.68 -6.02 11.69
N GLY A 303 -17.95 -5.82 12.04
CA GLY A 303 -18.37 -5.38 13.36
C GLY A 303 -18.42 -3.87 13.57
N GLU A 304 -17.98 -3.05 12.61
CA GLU A 304 -18.11 -1.60 12.65
C GLU A 304 -19.49 -1.14 12.18
N ILE A 305 -19.96 -0.03 12.73
CA ILE A 305 -21.17 0.64 12.29
C ILE A 305 -20.86 1.48 11.07
N ILE A 306 -21.52 1.23 9.95
CA ILE A 306 -21.36 1.96 8.72
C ILE A 306 -21.89 3.39 8.90
N THR A 307 -21.02 4.37 8.67
CA THR A 307 -21.31 5.80 8.80
C THR A 307 -21.58 6.44 7.45
N GLN A 308 -22.17 7.63 7.46
CA GLN A 308 -22.37 8.41 6.23
C GLN A 308 -21.05 8.73 5.50
N ASN A 309 -19.96 8.92 6.23
CA ASN A 309 -18.63 9.13 5.62
C ASN A 309 -18.13 7.88 4.89
N MET A 310 -18.36 6.68 5.45
CA MET A 310 -18.05 5.42 4.78
C MET A 310 -18.90 5.23 3.51
N ILE A 311 -20.19 5.61 3.56
CA ILE A 311 -21.09 5.55 2.39
C ILE A 311 -20.55 6.43 1.27
N GLN A 312 -20.12 7.65 1.56
CA GLN A 312 -19.49 8.52 0.58
C GLN A 312 -18.25 7.89 -0.05
N GLN A 313 -17.40 7.23 0.76
CA GLN A 313 -16.23 6.52 0.25
C GLN A 313 -16.61 5.31 -0.62
N PHE A 314 -17.64 4.55 -0.26
CA PHE A 314 -18.16 3.47 -1.10
C PHE A 314 -18.61 3.99 -2.46
N GLU A 315 -19.32 5.12 -2.48
CA GLU A 315 -19.78 5.76 -3.73
C GLU A 315 -18.60 6.27 -4.57
N GLU A 316 -17.57 6.87 -3.95
CA GLU A 316 -16.33 7.30 -4.62
C GLU A 316 -15.65 6.16 -5.37
N TYR A 317 -15.67 4.95 -4.79
CA TYR A 317 -15.06 3.74 -5.37
C TYR A 317 -16.05 2.87 -6.15
N ASN A 318 -17.22 3.42 -6.52
CA ASN A 318 -18.28 2.73 -7.27
C ASN A 318 -18.74 1.42 -6.60
N ILE A 319 -18.61 1.30 -5.28
CA ILE A 319 -19.16 0.18 -4.52
C ILE A 319 -20.65 0.44 -4.35
N THR A 320 -21.48 -0.40 -4.97
CA THR A 320 -22.93 -0.21 -4.98
C THR A 320 -23.66 -1.03 -3.93
N LYS A 321 -23.01 -2.07 -3.41
CA LYS A 321 -23.57 -2.99 -2.42
C LYS A 321 -22.53 -3.34 -1.35
N VAL A 322 -23.01 -3.59 -0.15
CA VAL A 322 -22.20 -4.02 1.00
C VAL A 322 -22.88 -5.12 1.76
N SER A 323 -22.08 -6.00 2.39
CA SER A 323 -22.56 -7.03 3.27
C SER A 323 -22.73 -6.47 4.68
N VAL A 324 -23.88 -6.71 5.29
CA VAL A 324 -24.21 -6.25 6.64
C VAL A 324 -24.84 -7.39 7.44
N LEU A 325 -24.74 -7.31 8.77
CA LEU A 325 -25.42 -8.29 9.63
C LEU A 325 -26.93 -8.19 9.45
N VAL A 326 -27.60 -9.35 9.41
CA VAL A 326 -29.07 -9.40 9.41
C VAL A 326 -29.58 -8.76 10.71
N LYS A 327 -30.62 -7.89 10.60
CA LYS A 327 -31.28 -7.35 11.79
C LYS A 327 -32.11 -8.45 12.43
N GLU A 328 -31.86 -8.71 13.72
CA GLU A 328 -32.77 -9.52 14.55
C GLU A 328 -34.14 -8.87 14.69
#